data_957a607142e84754140d4121e0a4ad7e
#
_entry.id   957a607142e84754140d4121e0a4ad7e
#
_cell.length_a   1.000
_cell.length_b   1.000
_cell.length_c   1.000
_cell.angle_alpha   90.00
_cell.angle_beta   90.00
_cell.angle_gamma   90.00
#
_symmetry.space_group_name_H-M   'P 1'
#
loop_
_entity.id
_entity.type
_entity.pdbx_description
1 polymer ?
#
loop_
_entity_poly.entity_id
_entity_poly.type
_entity_poly.pdbx_seq_one_letter_code
_entity_poly.pdbx_strand_id
1 'polypeptide(L)'
;MAFSRRDTIQLLVSGAVSTVVFGLFKVSGAKEIPRPPGALEEKSFLEYCARCYRCVDVCPTDAIRPAGLEGGITSFGTPVLRHKECIFCMACIKECPTGAIAKISRDEIDIGNAVINRATCLAWTGQEDCTRCFDACRYDAIILEKDKYPVVLEDPCTGCNACEKRCPTKPKSIVTHYDKVKRIPPPERRIALRREEEDDRGHGRRETFTDWLKGRVEKLREHYGWVKEEEEE
;
A
#
# COMPACT_ATOMS: atom_id res chain seq x y z
N MET A 1 -53.34 10.75 29.29
CA MET A 1 -53.06 11.42 28.03
C MET A 1 -53.31 10.43 26.93
N ALA A 2 -54.33 10.63 26.10
CA ALA A 2 -54.65 9.71 24.98
C ALA A 2 -53.89 10.16 23.73
N PHE A 3 -53.04 9.29 23.20
CA PHE A 3 -52.34 9.56 21.93
C PHE A 3 -53.36 9.61 20.80
N SER A 4 -53.30 10.65 19.97
CA SER A 4 -54.08 10.79 18.77
C SER A 4 -53.59 9.82 17.69
N ARG A 5 -54.51 9.32 16.86
CA ARG A 5 -54.14 8.48 15.67
C ARG A 5 -53.10 9.17 14.78
N ARG A 6 -53.09 10.48 14.75
CA ARG A 6 -52.12 11.29 14.02
C ARG A 6 -50.71 11.20 14.62
N ASP A 7 -50.63 11.25 15.96
CA ASP A 7 -49.36 11.18 16.67
C ASP A 7 -48.71 9.79 16.54
N THR A 8 -49.56 8.74 16.55
CA THR A 8 -49.10 7.37 16.32
C THR A 8 -48.53 7.15 14.90
N ILE A 9 -49.18 7.69 13.89
CA ILE A 9 -48.72 7.62 12.48
C ILE A 9 -47.40 8.40 12.33
N GLN A 10 -47.31 9.58 12.92
CA GLN A 10 -46.04 10.37 12.86
C GLN A 10 -44.88 9.65 13.55
N LEU A 11 -45.10 9.02 14.70
CA LEU A 11 -44.08 8.22 15.41
C LEU A 11 -43.66 7.00 14.59
N LEU A 12 -44.57 6.30 13.94
CA LEU A 12 -44.26 5.16 13.10
C LEU A 12 -43.45 5.57 11.84
N VAL A 13 -43.85 6.68 11.20
CA VAL A 13 -43.16 7.18 10.00
C VAL A 13 -41.78 7.69 10.35
N SER A 14 -41.61 8.46 11.46
CA SER A 14 -40.29 8.93 11.89
C SER A 14 -39.38 7.79 12.38
N GLY A 15 -39.94 6.76 13.02
CA GLY A 15 -39.21 5.54 13.40
C GLY A 15 -38.74 4.74 12.18
N ALA A 16 -39.60 4.57 11.18
CA ALA A 16 -39.24 3.88 9.94
C ALA A 16 -38.18 4.63 9.14
N VAL A 17 -38.30 5.96 9.02
CA VAL A 17 -37.32 6.81 8.36
C VAL A 17 -35.96 6.74 9.08
N SER A 18 -35.96 6.81 10.42
CA SER A 18 -34.73 6.69 11.21
C SER A 18 -34.05 5.33 11.03
N THR A 19 -34.81 4.22 11.03
CA THR A 19 -34.25 2.87 10.82
C THR A 19 -33.67 2.69 9.42
N VAL A 20 -34.32 3.24 8.40
CA VAL A 20 -33.81 3.19 7.01
C VAL A 20 -32.54 4.03 6.89
N VAL A 21 -32.51 5.25 7.45
CA VAL A 21 -31.33 6.11 7.45
C VAL A 21 -30.18 5.45 8.21
N PHE A 22 -30.41 4.92 9.41
CA PHE A 22 -29.36 4.19 10.18
C PHE A 22 -28.94 2.89 9.49
N GLY A 23 -29.83 2.19 8.80
CA GLY A 23 -29.52 1.00 8.02
C GLY A 23 -28.61 1.32 6.82
N LEU A 24 -28.91 2.40 6.10
CA LEU A 24 -28.05 2.88 5.00
C LEU A 24 -26.66 3.30 5.49
N PHE A 25 -26.53 3.87 6.69
CA PHE A 25 -25.23 4.18 7.28
C PHE A 25 -24.41 2.93 7.64
N LYS A 26 -25.04 1.81 8.03
CA LYS A 26 -24.34 0.56 8.36
C LYS A 26 -23.91 -0.25 7.12
N VAL A 27 -24.55 -0.07 5.99
CA VAL A 27 -24.24 -0.83 4.74
C VAL A 27 -23.01 -0.28 4.02
N SER A 28 -22.59 0.93 4.31
CA SER A 28 -21.31 1.45 3.80
C SER A 28 -20.14 0.88 4.59
N GLY A 29 -19.86 -0.42 4.40
CA GLY A 29 -18.55 -0.98 4.72
C GLY A 29 -17.50 -0.12 4.03
N ALA A 30 -16.68 0.59 4.82
CA ALA A 30 -15.66 1.49 4.29
C ALA A 30 -14.74 0.68 3.36
N LYS A 31 -14.94 0.83 2.07
CA LYS A 31 -14.05 0.25 1.07
C LYS A 31 -12.68 0.88 1.28
N GLU A 32 -11.66 0.08 1.39
CA GLU A 32 -10.31 0.58 1.56
C GLU A 32 -9.95 1.51 0.39
N ILE A 33 -9.69 2.78 0.74
CA ILE A 33 -9.43 3.82 -0.26
C ILE A 33 -7.94 3.91 -0.49
N PRO A 34 -7.47 3.84 -1.74
CA PRO A 34 -6.06 4.04 -2.07
C PRO A 34 -5.64 5.47 -1.71
N ARG A 35 -4.66 5.60 -0.82
CA ARG A 35 -4.14 6.87 -0.33
C ARG A 35 -2.81 7.24 -1.00
N PRO A 36 -2.44 8.53 -1.01
CA PRO A 36 -1.12 8.96 -1.46
C PRO A 36 0.02 8.28 -0.67
N PRO A 37 1.22 8.13 -1.29
CA PRO A 37 2.39 7.63 -0.59
C PRO A 37 2.65 8.39 0.71
N GLY A 38 2.99 7.68 1.79
CA GLY A 38 3.22 8.29 3.10
C GLY A 38 1.95 8.61 3.90
N ALA A 39 0.76 8.25 3.41
CA ALA A 39 -0.47 8.45 4.17
C ALA A 39 -0.44 7.64 5.48
N LEU A 40 -0.91 8.27 6.56
CA LEU A 40 -1.10 7.63 7.86
C LEU A 40 -2.12 6.48 7.77
N GLU A 41 -2.16 5.64 8.81
CA GLU A 41 -3.26 4.68 9.02
C GLU A 41 -4.60 5.38 8.84
N GLU A 42 -5.58 4.72 8.22
CA GLU A 42 -6.82 5.36 7.73
C GLU A 42 -7.53 6.20 8.80
N LYS A 43 -7.64 5.68 10.02
CA LYS A 43 -8.27 6.39 11.15
C LYS A 43 -7.54 7.72 11.42
N SER A 44 -6.24 7.65 11.62
CA SER A 44 -5.41 8.83 11.88
C SER A 44 -5.35 9.76 10.67
N PHE A 45 -5.33 9.20 9.45
CA PHE A 45 -5.38 9.98 8.24
C PHE A 45 -6.63 10.86 8.16
N LEU A 46 -7.80 10.31 8.48
CA LEU A 46 -9.07 11.04 8.48
C LEU A 46 -9.13 12.13 9.57
N GLU A 47 -8.49 11.88 10.72
CA GLU A 47 -8.39 12.85 11.82
C GLU A 47 -7.47 14.03 11.48
N TYR A 48 -6.32 13.75 10.84
CA TYR A 48 -5.32 14.78 10.50
C TYR A 48 -5.59 15.50 9.17
N CYS A 49 -6.34 14.89 8.23
CA CYS A 49 -6.56 15.46 6.90
C CYS A 49 -7.53 16.64 6.93
N ALA A 50 -7.02 17.83 6.75
CA ALA A 50 -7.80 19.08 6.69
C ALA A 50 -8.57 19.26 5.36
N ARG A 51 -8.47 18.33 4.40
CA ARG A 51 -9.08 18.45 3.05
C ARG A 51 -8.72 19.73 2.31
N CYS A 52 -7.49 20.22 2.50
CA CYS A 52 -7.01 21.48 1.94
C CYS A 52 -6.61 21.43 0.46
N TYR A 53 -6.65 20.23 -0.15
CA TYR A 53 -6.33 19.94 -1.55
C TYR A 53 -4.91 20.25 -2.04
N ARG A 54 -4.00 20.77 -1.21
CA ARG A 54 -2.61 21.04 -1.61
C ARG A 54 -1.91 19.85 -2.26
N CYS A 55 -2.15 18.63 -1.75
CA CYS A 55 -1.60 17.41 -2.33
C CYS A 55 -2.19 17.09 -3.72
N VAL A 56 -3.42 17.54 -4.00
CA VAL A 56 -4.06 17.43 -5.32
C VAL A 56 -3.42 18.41 -6.28
N ASP A 57 -3.33 19.69 -5.89
CA ASP A 57 -2.86 20.79 -6.75
C ASP A 57 -1.39 20.64 -7.13
N VAL A 58 -0.55 20.10 -6.23
CA VAL A 58 0.88 19.90 -6.47
C VAL A 58 1.20 18.67 -7.32
N CYS A 59 0.21 17.81 -7.59
CA CYS A 59 0.44 16.55 -8.31
C CYS A 59 0.63 16.78 -9.81
N PRO A 60 1.84 16.57 -10.38
CA PRO A 60 2.11 16.92 -11.78
C PRO A 60 1.44 15.99 -12.79
N THR A 61 0.87 14.86 -12.33
CA THR A 61 0.23 13.85 -13.17
C THR A 61 -1.25 13.67 -12.87
N ASP A 62 -1.85 14.56 -12.07
CA ASP A 62 -3.25 14.47 -11.60
C ASP A 62 -3.59 13.09 -10.99
N ALA A 63 -2.57 12.41 -10.44
CA ALA A 63 -2.72 11.09 -9.82
C ALA A 63 -3.50 11.15 -8.50
N ILE A 64 -3.65 12.33 -7.89
CA ILE A 64 -4.39 12.51 -6.64
C ILE A 64 -5.68 13.29 -6.95
N ARG A 65 -6.81 12.75 -6.48
CA ARG A 65 -8.13 13.38 -6.65
C ARG A 65 -8.91 13.34 -5.34
N PRO A 66 -9.87 14.26 -5.15
CA PRO A 66 -10.80 14.19 -4.03
C PRO A 66 -11.67 12.93 -4.12
N ALA A 67 -11.89 12.25 -2.98
CA ALA A 67 -12.82 11.14 -2.87
C ALA A 67 -14.26 11.62 -3.07
N GLY A 68 -15.03 10.87 -3.86
CA GLY A 68 -16.47 11.01 -3.93
C GLY A 68 -17.18 10.26 -2.78
N LEU A 69 -18.48 10.03 -2.94
CA LEU A 69 -19.29 9.29 -1.97
C LEU A 69 -19.04 7.78 -1.98
N GLU A 70 -18.39 7.26 -3.00
CA GLU A 70 -18.03 5.84 -3.13
C GLU A 70 -17.12 5.33 -2.01
N GLY A 71 -16.37 6.23 -1.36
CA GLY A 71 -15.53 5.94 -0.21
C GLY A 71 -16.22 6.09 1.15
N GLY A 72 -17.52 6.40 1.14
CA GLY A 72 -18.29 6.72 2.34
C GLY A 72 -18.16 8.20 2.77
N ILE A 73 -19.07 8.61 3.65
CA ILE A 73 -19.21 10.03 4.06
C ILE A 73 -17.96 10.55 4.77
N THR A 74 -17.33 9.72 5.60
CA THR A 74 -16.13 10.11 6.37
C THR A 74 -14.94 10.40 5.49
N SER A 75 -14.85 9.72 4.36
CA SER A 75 -13.75 9.86 3.39
C SER A 75 -14.03 10.90 2.31
N PHE A 76 -15.24 11.44 2.23
CA PHE A 76 -15.61 12.42 1.22
C PHE A 76 -14.67 13.62 1.22
N GLY A 77 -14.20 14.01 0.04
CA GLY A 77 -13.27 15.14 -0.14
C GLY A 77 -11.82 14.86 0.30
N THR A 78 -11.51 13.69 0.83
CA THR A 78 -10.11 13.33 1.15
C THR A 78 -9.37 12.85 -0.11
N PRO A 79 -8.01 12.99 -0.18
CA PRO A 79 -7.26 12.62 -1.38
C PRO A 79 -7.24 11.11 -1.61
N VAL A 80 -7.53 10.71 -2.85
CA VAL A 80 -7.46 9.33 -3.37
C VAL A 80 -6.35 9.25 -4.41
N LEU A 81 -5.55 8.21 -4.36
CA LEU A 81 -4.46 7.98 -5.30
C LEU A 81 -4.90 7.10 -6.47
N ARG A 82 -4.62 7.53 -7.68
CA ARG A 82 -4.61 6.71 -8.88
C ARG A 82 -3.21 6.14 -9.10
N HIS A 83 -2.97 4.95 -8.65
CA HIS A 83 -1.64 4.34 -8.61
C HIS A 83 -0.93 4.32 -9.97
N LYS A 84 -1.67 4.02 -11.06
CA LYS A 84 -1.10 3.94 -12.42
C LYS A 84 -0.54 5.26 -12.94
N GLU A 85 -1.05 6.37 -12.45
CA GLU A 85 -0.69 7.73 -12.84
C GLU A 85 0.43 8.29 -11.96
N CYS A 86 0.66 7.73 -10.77
CA CYS A 86 1.68 8.17 -9.84
C CYS A 86 3.10 7.92 -10.37
N ILE A 87 3.95 8.95 -10.32
CA ILE A 87 5.37 8.89 -10.70
C ILE A 87 6.32 8.92 -9.50
N PHE A 88 5.81 8.85 -8.29
CA PHE A 88 6.61 8.86 -7.05
C PHE A 88 7.51 10.10 -6.92
N CYS A 89 7.02 11.28 -7.33
CA CYS A 89 7.77 12.53 -7.23
C CYS A 89 7.88 13.08 -5.79
N MET A 90 7.09 12.56 -4.84
CA MET A 90 7.04 12.94 -3.42
C MET A 90 6.56 14.39 -3.16
N ALA A 91 6.01 15.09 -4.15
CA ALA A 91 5.55 16.47 -3.98
C ALA A 91 4.40 16.55 -2.96
N CYS A 92 3.45 15.63 -2.98
CA CYS A 92 2.33 15.57 -2.04
C CYS A 92 2.76 15.45 -0.58
N ILE A 93 3.88 14.75 -0.31
CA ILE A 93 4.44 14.59 1.03
C ILE A 93 5.01 15.92 1.55
N LYS A 94 5.67 16.68 0.67
CA LYS A 94 6.29 17.97 1.03
C LYS A 94 5.24 19.04 1.34
N GLU A 95 4.13 19.02 0.60
CA GLU A 95 3.08 20.03 0.66
C GLU A 95 2.01 19.76 1.73
N CYS A 96 1.99 18.59 2.38
CA CYS A 96 0.99 18.30 3.40
C CYS A 96 1.25 19.10 4.69
N PRO A 97 0.42 20.09 5.04
CA PRO A 97 0.68 20.96 6.21
C PRO A 97 0.33 20.27 7.54
N THR A 98 -0.59 19.32 7.51
CA THR A 98 -1.13 18.68 8.72
C THR A 98 -0.38 17.42 9.11
N GLY A 99 0.47 16.89 8.23
CA GLY A 99 1.15 15.61 8.45
C GLY A 99 0.26 14.38 8.24
N ALA A 100 -0.96 14.53 7.73
CA ALA A 100 -1.79 13.39 7.31
C ALA A 100 -1.07 12.52 6.27
N ILE A 101 -0.21 13.14 5.45
CA ILE A 101 0.79 12.48 4.62
C ILE A 101 2.13 12.73 5.31
N ALA A 102 2.68 11.69 5.93
CA ALA A 102 3.91 11.78 6.72
C ALA A 102 5.13 12.02 5.82
N LYS A 103 6.09 12.79 6.33
CA LYS A 103 7.39 12.98 5.68
C LYS A 103 8.22 11.71 5.88
N ILE A 104 8.31 10.92 4.82
CA ILE A 104 9.05 9.66 4.78
C ILE A 104 10.04 9.67 3.61
N SER A 105 11.05 8.80 3.68
CA SER A 105 11.95 8.56 2.56
C SER A 105 11.27 7.70 1.49
N ARG A 106 11.87 7.62 0.31
CA ARG A 106 11.33 6.78 -0.78
C ARG A 106 11.36 5.29 -0.44
N ASP A 107 12.33 4.87 0.37
CA ASP A 107 12.55 3.48 0.74
C ASP A 107 11.53 2.98 1.77
N GLU A 108 10.88 3.91 2.49
CA GLU A 108 9.80 3.61 3.44
C GLU A 108 8.42 3.52 2.77
N ILE A 109 8.33 3.80 1.45
CA ILE A 109 7.07 3.76 0.74
C ILE A 109 6.73 2.33 0.39
N ASP A 110 5.54 1.90 0.79
CA ASP A 110 4.92 0.67 0.34
C ASP A 110 3.45 0.96 0.05
N ILE A 111 3.11 1.03 -1.23
CA ILE A 111 1.73 1.23 -1.70
C ILE A 111 1.20 0.03 -2.46
N GLY A 112 1.90 -1.09 -2.42
CA GLY A 112 1.48 -2.34 -3.03
C GLY A 112 2.64 -3.18 -3.53
N ASN A 113 2.35 -4.37 -4.02
CA ASN A 113 3.32 -5.34 -4.49
C ASN A 113 3.08 -5.76 -5.92
N ALA A 114 4.16 -5.95 -6.68
CA ALA A 114 4.09 -6.53 -8.02
C ALA A 114 4.06 -8.05 -7.94
N VAL A 115 3.24 -8.67 -8.78
CA VAL A 115 3.13 -10.13 -8.90
C VAL A 115 3.36 -10.55 -10.35
N ILE A 116 4.17 -11.58 -10.56
CA ILE A 116 4.45 -12.14 -11.88
C ILE A 116 3.57 -13.36 -12.12
N ASN A 117 2.82 -13.34 -13.22
CA ASN A 117 2.15 -14.53 -13.74
C ASN A 117 3.15 -15.32 -14.58
N ARG A 118 3.69 -16.40 -14.00
CA ARG A 118 4.68 -17.28 -14.66
C ARG A 118 4.16 -17.92 -15.94
N ALA A 119 2.86 -18.19 -16.05
CA ALA A 119 2.26 -18.83 -17.22
C ALA A 119 2.24 -17.93 -18.47
N THR A 120 2.34 -16.63 -18.30
CA THR A 120 2.30 -15.66 -19.41
C THR A 120 3.60 -14.87 -19.57
N CYS A 121 4.55 -15.01 -18.64
CA CYS A 121 5.83 -14.32 -18.68
C CYS A 121 6.76 -14.95 -19.71
N LEU A 122 7.32 -14.15 -20.62
CA LEU A 122 8.19 -14.63 -21.71
C LEU A 122 9.42 -15.39 -21.21
N ALA A 123 10.04 -14.92 -20.12
CA ALA A 123 11.18 -15.61 -19.50
C ALA A 123 10.78 -16.96 -18.91
N TRP A 124 9.66 -17.03 -18.16
CA TRP A 124 9.20 -18.25 -17.52
C TRP A 124 8.65 -19.27 -18.51
N THR A 125 8.07 -18.84 -19.63
CA THR A 125 7.59 -19.72 -20.71
C THR A 125 8.69 -20.16 -21.67
N GLY A 126 9.88 -19.58 -21.56
CA GLY A 126 11.01 -19.88 -22.43
C GLY A 126 10.89 -19.32 -23.85
N GLN A 127 9.95 -18.39 -24.09
CA GLN A 127 9.76 -17.76 -25.40
C GLN A 127 10.83 -16.72 -25.72
N GLU A 128 11.30 -15.97 -24.72
CA GLU A 128 12.32 -14.93 -24.86
C GLU A 128 13.06 -14.78 -23.51
N ASP A 129 14.36 -14.51 -23.56
CA ASP A 129 15.17 -14.15 -22.38
C ASP A 129 14.87 -12.70 -21.98
N CYS A 130 13.73 -12.48 -21.34
CA CYS A 130 13.19 -11.16 -21.05
C CYS A 130 13.49 -10.75 -19.61
N THR A 131 14.30 -9.71 -19.43
CA THR A 131 14.67 -9.13 -18.11
C THR A 131 14.10 -7.72 -17.88
N ARG A 132 13.21 -7.22 -18.75
CA ARG A 132 12.76 -5.83 -18.78
C ARG A 132 12.14 -5.33 -17.46
N CYS A 133 11.50 -6.18 -16.68
CA CYS A 133 10.96 -5.83 -15.38
C CYS A 133 12.06 -5.67 -14.33
N PHE A 134 13.12 -6.49 -14.41
CA PHE A 134 14.31 -6.38 -13.58
C PHE A 134 15.04 -5.06 -13.85
N ASP A 135 15.33 -4.74 -15.12
CA ASP A 135 16.01 -3.51 -15.52
C ASP A 135 15.24 -2.23 -15.16
N ALA A 136 13.90 -2.34 -15.04
CA ALA A 136 13.03 -1.23 -14.67
C ALA A 136 12.91 -1.01 -13.16
N CYS A 137 13.36 -1.96 -12.34
CA CYS A 137 13.22 -1.89 -10.90
C CYS A 137 14.30 -0.98 -10.30
N ARG A 138 13.85 0.13 -9.66
CA ARG A 138 14.75 1.09 -9.00
C ARG A 138 15.01 0.77 -7.54
N TYR A 139 14.32 -0.25 -7.02
CA TYR A 139 14.33 -0.62 -5.61
C TYR A 139 14.94 -2.00 -5.39
N ASP A 140 15.57 -2.58 -6.42
CA ASP A 140 16.17 -3.91 -6.40
C ASP A 140 15.22 -5.01 -5.88
N ALA A 141 13.91 -4.75 -6.08
CA ALA A 141 12.84 -5.66 -5.65
C ALA A 141 12.59 -6.81 -6.63
N ILE A 142 13.32 -6.89 -7.72
CA ILE A 142 13.23 -8.00 -8.67
C ILE A 142 14.61 -8.60 -8.83
N ILE A 143 14.72 -9.88 -8.60
CA ILE A 143 15.93 -10.67 -8.79
C ILE A 143 15.75 -11.63 -9.98
N LEU A 144 16.86 -12.09 -10.55
CA LEU A 144 16.85 -13.11 -11.60
C LEU A 144 17.29 -14.45 -10.98
N GLU A 145 16.36 -15.38 -10.86
CA GLU A 145 16.65 -16.76 -10.48
C GLU A 145 17.32 -17.46 -11.67
N LYS A 146 18.46 -18.13 -11.42
CA LYS A 146 19.30 -18.76 -12.47
C LYS A 146 19.64 -17.80 -13.62
N ASP A 147 19.90 -16.51 -13.29
CA ASP A 147 20.24 -15.42 -14.23
C ASP A 147 19.22 -15.20 -15.37
N LYS A 148 18.03 -15.77 -15.24
CA LYS A 148 17.02 -15.75 -16.32
C LYS A 148 15.61 -15.42 -15.84
N TYR A 149 15.17 -16.02 -14.73
CA TYR A 149 13.77 -15.99 -14.32
C TYR A 149 13.50 -14.87 -13.32
N PRO A 150 12.71 -13.84 -13.68
CA PRO A 150 12.43 -12.75 -12.76
C PRO A 150 11.52 -13.19 -11.61
N VAL A 151 11.91 -12.83 -10.40
CA VAL A 151 11.15 -13.07 -9.16
C VAL A 151 11.05 -11.75 -8.40
N VAL A 152 9.87 -11.43 -7.88
CA VAL A 152 9.63 -10.21 -7.09
C VAL A 152 9.83 -10.52 -5.61
N LEU A 153 10.64 -9.71 -4.94
CA LEU A 153 10.79 -9.70 -3.49
C LEU A 153 9.76 -8.72 -2.90
N GLU A 154 8.97 -9.18 -1.92
CA GLU A 154 7.90 -8.35 -1.33
C GLU A 154 8.46 -7.16 -0.55
N ASP A 155 9.45 -7.38 0.31
CA ASP A 155 9.98 -6.35 1.22
C ASP A 155 10.55 -5.09 0.55
N PRO A 156 11.40 -5.17 -0.51
CA PRO A 156 11.88 -3.97 -1.17
C PRO A 156 10.90 -3.42 -2.22
N CYS A 157 9.80 -4.12 -2.53
CA CYS A 157 8.83 -3.68 -3.53
C CYS A 157 7.95 -2.55 -2.98
N THR A 158 8.02 -1.38 -3.60
CA THR A 158 7.24 -0.19 -3.22
C THR A 158 5.90 -0.06 -3.94
N GLY A 159 5.57 -0.96 -4.86
CA GLY A 159 4.37 -0.86 -5.68
C GLY A 159 4.41 0.25 -6.75
N CYS A 160 5.58 0.70 -7.18
CA CYS A 160 5.74 1.84 -8.10
C CYS A 160 5.27 1.60 -9.54
N ASN A 161 4.87 0.39 -9.89
CA ASN A 161 4.41 -0.09 -11.20
C ASN A 161 5.38 0.10 -12.40
N ALA A 162 6.64 0.44 -12.17
CA ALA A 162 7.62 0.62 -13.24
C ALA A 162 7.81 -0.68 -14.07
N CYS A 163 7.85 -1.81 -13.40
CA CYS A 163 7.94 -3.14 -14.00
C CYS A 163 6.71 -3.48 -14.87
N GLU A 164 5.50 -3.16 -14.39
CA GLU A 164 4.25 -3.37 -15.13
C GLU A 164 4.23 -2.53 -16.42
N LYS A 165 4.63 -1.24 -16.34
CA LYS A 165 4.73 -0.36 -17.51
C LYS A 165 5.71 -0.89 -18.55
N ARG A 166 6.80 -1.50 -18.10
CA ARG A 166 7.88 -2.00 -18.97
C ARG A 166 7.61 -3.38 -19.58
N CYS A 167 6.67 -4.15 -18.99
CA CYS A 167 6.32 -5.47 -19.48
C CYS A 167 5.75 -5.43 -20.91
N PRO A 168 6.26 -6.23 -21.86
CA PRO A 168 5.81 -6.21 -23.26
C PRO A 168 4.54 -7.02 -23.51
N THR A 169 4.19 -7.98 -22.64
CA THR A 169 3.06 -8.90 -22.85
C THR A 169 1.70 -8.21 -22.81
N LYS A 170 0.73 -8.78 -23.48
CA LYS A 170 -0.69 -8.37 -23.46
C LYS A 170 -1.58 -9.61 -23.32
N PRO A 171 -2.26 -9.80 -22.19
CA PRO A 171 -2.23 -8.96 -20.97
C PRO A 171 -0.85 -8.95 -20.30
N LYS A 172 -0.61 -7.96 -19.42
CA LYS A 172 0.66 -7.84 -18.69
C LYS A 172 0.92 -9.06 -17.83
N SER A 173 2.11 -9.64 -17.92
CA SER A 173 2.51 -10.79 -17.09
C SER A 173 2.97 -10.38 -15.69
N ILE A 174 3.37 -9.12 -15.50
CA ILE A 174 3.62 -8.55 -14.17
C ILE A 174 2.60 -7.45 -13.92
N VAL A 175 1.89 -7.55 -12.80
CA VAL A 175 0.82 -6.62 -12.41
C VAL A 175 1.07 -6.18 -10.98
N THR A 176 0.87 -4.90 -10.69
CA THR A 176 0.98 -4.34 -9.35
C THR A 176 -0.38 -4.37 -8.66
N HIS A 177 -0.44 -5.03 -7.51
CA HIS A 177 -1.60 -5.09 -6.63
C HIS A 177 -1.46 -4.08 -5.50
N TYR A 178 -2.55 -3.40 -5.16
CA TYR A 178 -2.60 -2.31 -4.18
C TYR A 178 -3.50 -2.64 -2.99
N ASP A 179 -3.71 -3.90 -2.72
CA ASP A 179 -4.51 -4.44 -1.63
C ASP A 179 -3.74 -4.59 -0.31
N LYS A 180 -2.40 -4.69 -0.40
CA LYS A 180 -1.51 -4.81 0.76
C LYS A 180 -0.68 -3.54 0.94
N VAL A 181 -1.34 -2.43 1.25
CA VAL A 181 -0.64 -1.14 1.45
C VAL A 181 -0.18 -1.00 2.89
N LYS A 182 1.10 -0.78 3.11
CA LYS A 182 1.63 -0.45 4.43
C LYS A 182 1.37 1.03 4.75
N ARG A 183 0.47 1.28 5.67
CA ARG A 183 0.16 2.62 6.16
C ARG A 183 1.18 3.04 7.21
N ILE A 184 1.44 4.33 7.26
CA ILE A 184 2.36 4.90 8.25
C ILE A 184 1.61 5.09 9.56
N PRO A 185 2.12 4.58 10.71
CA PRO A 185 1.51 4.82 12.00
C PRO A 185 1.57 6.31 12.38
N PRO A 186 0.64 6.82 13.21
CA PRO A 186 0.62 8.21 13.63
C PRO A 186 1.90 8.59 14.40
N PRO A 187 2.23 9.89 14.50
CA PRO A 187 3.49 10.36 15.08
C PRO A 187 3.77 9.83 16.49
N GLU A 188 2.73 9.77 17.34
CA GLU A 188 2.86 9.27 18.72
C GLU A 188 3.31 7.81 18.74
N ARG A 189 2.70 6.97 17.90
CA ARG A 189 3.05 5.54 17.77
C ARG A 189 4.41 5.33 17.14
N ARG A 190 4.81 6.19 16.20
CA ARG A 190 6.17 6.14 15.60
C ARG A 190 7.25 6.43 16.63
N ILE A 191 7.01 7.35 17.56
CA ILE A 191 7.94 7.67 18.66
C ILE A 191 8.02 6.46 19.61
N ALA A 192 6.90 5.83 19.93
CA ALA A 192 6.88 4.63 20.77
C ALA A 192 7.65 3.47 20.12
N LEU A 193 7.37 3.16 18.86
CA LEU A 193 8.05 2.12 18.10
C LEU A 193 9.57 2.34 18.01
N ARG A 194 10.01 3.59 17.78
CA ARG A 194 11.45 3.91 17.79
C ARG A 194 12.11 3.64 19.12
N ARG A 195 11.44 3.96 20.23
CA ARG A 195 11.96 3.68 21.58
C ARG A 195 12.07 2.18 21.84
N GLU A 196 11.07 1.41 21.41
CA GLU A 196 11.08 -0.06 21.50
C GLU A 196 12.24 -0.65 20.68
N GLU A 197 12.47 -0.17 19.44
CA GLU A 197 13.57 -0.60 18.59
C GLU A 197 14.96 -0.17 19.13
N GLU A 198 15.05 0.97 19.82
CA GLU A 198 16.28 1.43 20.48
C GLU A 198 16.58 0.62 21.72
N ASP A 199 15.55 0.24 22.48
CA ASP A 199 15.69 -0.59 23.68
C ASP A 199 16.09 -2.02 23.31
N ASP A 200 15.46 -2.61 22.29
CA ASP A 200 15.86 -3.91 21.74
C ASP A 200 17.29 -3.92 21.20
N ARG A 201 17.73 -2.84 20.54
CA ARG A 201 19.11 -2.69 20.08
C ARG A 201 20.10 -2.47 21.23
N GLY A 202 19.65 -1.89 22.33
CA GLY A 202 20.45 -1.73 23.56
C GLY A 202 20.71 -3.04 24.28
N HIS A 203 19.83 -4.04 24.13
CA HIS A 203 19.94 -5.37 24.75
C HIS A 203 20.46 -6.46 23.81
N GLY A 204 20.44 -6.22 22.48
CA GLY A 204 20.93 -7.14 21.47
C GLY A 204 22.40 -6.88 21.10
N ARG A 205 23.21 -7.93 21.07
CA ARG A 205 24.54 -7.88 20.41
C ARG A 205 24.38 -7.26 19.03
N ARG A 206 25.23 -6.30 18.66
CA ARG A 206 25.27 -5.78 17.28
C ARG A 206 25.47 -6.97 16.35
N GLU A 207 24.40 -7.36 15.65
CA GLU A 207 24.53 -8.31 14.56
C GLU A 207 25.52 -7.74 13.54
N THR A 208 26.54 -8.52 13.24
CA THR A 208 27.49 -8.13 12.21
C THR A 208 26.78 -8.20 10.86
N PHE A 209 27.24 -7.43 9.88
CA PHE A 209 26.70 -7.49 8.50
C PHE A 209 26.67 -8.94 7.98
N THR A 210 27.62 -9.77 8.38
CA THR A 210 27.66 -11.21 8.07
C THR A 210 26.53 -12.01 8.72
N ASP A 211 26.13 -11.67 9.95
CA ASP A 211 25.04 -12.35 10.65
C ASP A 211 23.69 -11.94 10.06
N TRP A 212 23.53 -10.67 9.71
CA TRP A 212 22.37 -10.16 8.97
C TRP A 212 22.22 -10.83 7.59
N LEU A 213 23.32 -10.96 6.83
CA LEU A 213 23.34 -11.64 5.54
C LEU A 213 22.94 -13.13 5.67
N LYS A 214 23.50 -13.83 6.66
CA LYS A 214 23.17 -15.23 6.95
C LYS A 214 21.69 -15.39 7.28
N GLY A 215 21.13 -14.57 8.18
CA GLY A 215 19.71 -14.60 8.54
C GLY A 215 18.79 -14.30 7.36
N ARG A 216 19.20 -13.42 6.45
CA ARG A 216 18.43 -13.12 5.22
C ARG A 216 18.48 -14.25 4.20
N VAL A 217 19.63 -14.89 4.03
CA VAL A 217 19.80 -16.06 3.17
C VAL A 217 19.02 -17.26 3.72
N GLU A 218 19.01 -17.45 5.05
CA GLU A 218 18.25 -18.51 5.71
C GLU A 218 16.73 -18.34 5.49
N LYS A 219 16.20 -17.13 5.71
CA LYS A 219 14.79 -16.81 5.44
C LYS A 219 14.40 -17.04 3.97
N LEU A 220 15.30 -16.72 3.04
CA LEU A 220 15.10 -16.98 1.61
C LEU A 220 15.10 -18.49 1.33
N ARG A 221 15.96 -19.27 2.01
CA ARG A 221 15.98 -20.72 1.92
C ARG A 221 14.68 -21.36 2.42
N GLU A 222 14.20 -20.93 3.59
CA GLU A 222 12.92 -21.41 4.17
C GLU A 222 11.73 -21.07 3.27
N HIS A 223 11.72 -19.86 2.73
CA HIS A 223 10.59 -19.38 1.91
C HIS A 223 10.56 -20.01 0.51
N TYR A 224 11.72 -20.30 -0.08
CA TYR A 224 11.85 -20.80 -1.46
C TYR A 224 12.30 -22.27 -1.56
N GLY A 225 12.49 -22.96 -0.44
CA GLY A 225 12.79 -24.40 -0.43
C GLY A 225 14.11 -24.78 -1.11
N TRP A 226 15.13 -23.95 -1.00
CA TRP A 226 16.43 -24.22 -1.61
C TRP A 226 17.15 -25.32 -0.82
N VAL A 227 17.17 -26.52 -1.38
CA VAL A 227 17.94 -27.66 -0.86
C VAL A 227 19.43 -27.42 -1.17
N LYS A 228 20.30 -27.67 -0.18
CA LYS A 228 21.74 -27.76 -0.42
C LYS A 228 22.00 -28.89 -1.41
N GLU A 229 22.63 -28.60 -2.53
CA GLU A 229 23.40 -29.63 -3.23
C GLU A 229 24.57 -29.95 -2.31
N GLU A 230 24.54 -31.15 -1.71
CA GLU A 230 25.68 -31.71 -1.01
C GLU A 230 26.74 -31.97 -2.10
N GLU A 231 27.89 -31.32 -1.99
CA GLU A 231 29.09 -31.68 -2.74
C GLU A 231 29.52 -33.08 -2.22
N GLU A 232 29.25 -34.13 -3.01
CA GLU A 232 29.88 -35.40 -2.82
C GLU A 232 31.34 -35.31 -3.27
N GLU A 233 32.28 -35.52 -2.33
CA GLU A 233 33.67 -35.86 -2.59
C GLU A 233 33.83 -37.29 -3.15
#